data_71077c03e81938beb3f7e8586f706def
#
_entry.id   71077c03e81938beb3f7e8586f706def
#
_cell.length_a   1.000
_cell.length_b   1.000
_cell.length_c   1.000
_cell.angle_alpha   90.00
_cell.angle_beta   90.00
_cell.angle_gamma   90.00
#
_symmetry.space_group_name_H-M   'P 1'
#
loop_
_entity.id
_entity.type
_entity.pdbx_description
1 polymer ?
#
loop_
_entity_poly.entity_id
_entity_poly.type
_entity_poly.pdbx_seq_one_letter_code
_entity_poly.pdbx_strand_id
1 'polypeptide(L)'
;MVSRSRGYGLGLLVSATFVLGVQGLSAQAPGYPSVPIGEMRAEYVAYVITEINDVLAEWGGHWSEDRVEDLVDMYWDDALFIAPDGTLRRGRDELRAYFTEALPSMGSVEAFMLDFDASGGMSQVFGNYTLTVDGVRKSGAMLTVYVQRGRAWKIRSQVFMPPG
;
A
#
# COMPACT_ATOMS: atom_id res chain seq x y z
N MET A 1 82.50 23.35 -41.79
CA MET A 1 81.48 22.36 -42.17
C MET A 1 80.32 22.58 -41.26
N VAL A 2 79.25 23.15 -41.79
CA VAL A 2 78.13 23.76 -41.00
C VAL A 2 77.02 22.74 -40.90
N SER A 3 76.64 22.40 -39.68
CA SER A 3 75.43 21.60 -39.41
C SER A 3 74.29 22.50 -38.85
N ARG A 4 73.19 22.60 -39.56
CA ARG A 4 72.00 23.32 -39.20
C ARG A 4 71.08 22.40 -38.39
N SER A 5 70.82 22.72 -37.12
CA SER A 5 69.75 22.12 -36.33
C SER A 5 68.41 22.82 -36.62
N ARG A 6 67.41 22.04 -37.02
CA ARG A 6 66.01 22.48 -37.15
C ARG A 6 65.28 22.21 -35.83
N GLY A 7 64.82 23.30 -35.20
CA GLY A 7 63.92 23.22 -34.07
C GLY A 7 62.51 22.86 -34.54
N TYR A 8 61.94 21.88 -33.92
CA TYR A 8 60.49 21.57 -34.05
C TYR A 8 59.74 22.23 -32.90
N GLY A 9 58.90 23.18 -33.26
CA GLY A 9 58.01 23.80 -32.32
C GLY A 9 56.90 22.83 -31.89
N LEU A 10 56.78 22.64 -30.58
CA LEU A 10 55.73 21.83 -29.96
C LEU A 10 54.47 22.74 -29.87
N GLY A 11 53.51 22.46 -30.75
CA GLY A 11 52.19 23.09 -30.67
C GLY A 11 51.36 22.48 -29.53
N LEU A 12 51.07 23.30 -28.54
CA LEU A 12 50.11 22.95 -27.46
C LEU A 12 48.69 22.95 -28.02
N LEU A 13 48.10 21.76 -28.23
CA LEU A 13 46.67 21.57 -28.49
C LEU A 13 45.93 21.68 -27.16
N VAL A 14 45.31 22.83 -26.92
CA VAL A 14 44.35 23.01 -25.83
C VAL A 14 43.03 22.41 -26.27
N SER A 15 42.78 21.18 -25.79
CA SER A 15 41.43 20.55 -25.97
C SER A 15 40.47 21.22 -24.99
N ALA A 16 39.64 22.09 -25.51
CA ALA A 16 38.47 22.59 -24.78
C ALA A 16 37.40 21.51 -24.69
N THR A 17 37.33 20.84 -23.53
CA THR A 17 36.24 19.90 -23.24
C THR A 17 34.96 20.72 -22.94
N PHE A 18 34.05 20.77 -23.90
CA PHE A 18 32.74 21.39 -23.71
C PHE A 18 31.88 20.42 -22.91
N VAL A 19 31.79 20.65 -21.59
CA VAL A 19 30.80 19.96 -20.74
C VAL A 19 29.45 20.60 -21.03
N LEU A 20 28.65 19.95 -21.87
CA LEU A 20 27.23 20.27 -22.02
C LEU A 20 26.53 19.86 -20.71
N GLY A 21 26.41 20.82 -19.81
CA GLY A 21 25.50 20.71 -18.67
C GLY A 21 24.06 20.61 -19.19
N VAL A 22 23.49 19.41 -19.13
CA VAL A 22 22.05 19.23 -19.30
C VAL A 22 21.38 19.88 -18.08
N GLN A 23 21.09 21.18 -18.18
CA GLN A 23 20.19 21.82 -17.26
C GLN A 23 18.80 21.29 -17.59
N GLY A 24 18.27 20.43 -16.69
CA GLY A 24 16.90 19.98 -16.75
C GLY A 24 15.97 21.18 -16.76
N LEU A 25 15.35 21.44 -17.90
CA LEU A 25 14.25 22.38 -18.03
C LEU A 25 13.06 21.80 -17.22
N SER A 26 12.97 22.20 -15.95
CA SER A 26 11.73 22.11 -15.20
C SER A 26 10.75 23.07 -15.83
N ALA A 27 9.89 22.57 -16.73
CA ALA A 27 8.77 23.33 -17.25
C ALA A 27 7.75 23.50 -16.12
N GLN A 28 7.92 24.53 -15.31
CA GLN A 28 6.90 24.96 -14.36
C GLN A 28 5.84 25.77 -15.10
N ALA A 29 4.63 25.24 -15.12
CA ALA A 29 3.48 26.05 -15.51
C ALA A 29 3.33 27.23 -14.52
N PRO A 30 3.10 28.45 -14.98
CA PRO A 30 2.96 29.61 -14.12
C PRO A 30 1.74 29.45 -13.21
N GLY A 31 1.93 29.45 -11.90
CA GLY A 31 0.86 29.55 -10.92
C GLY A 31 0.63 28.36 -9.99
N TYR A 32 1.33 27.25 -10.15
CA TYR A 32 1.25 26.15 -9.19
C TYR A 32 2.51 26.09 -8.30
N PRO A 33 2.36 26.00 -6.95
CA PRO A 33 3.50 25.80 -6.08
C PRO A 33 4.15 24.45 -6.43
N SER A 34 5.46 24.46 -6.64
CA SER A 34 6.23 23.24 -6.84
C SER A 34 6.46 22.56 -5.49
N VAL A 35 5.60 21.59 -5.16
CA VAL A 35 5.86 20.69 -4.04
C VAL A 35 6.80 19.59 -4.53
N PRO A 36 7.92 19.29 -3.83
CA PRO A 36 8.78 18.18 -4.17
C PRO A 36 8.00 16.86 -4.22
N ILE A 37 8.27 16.00 -5.21
CA ILE A 37 7.56 14.72 -5.40
C ILE A 37 7.58 13.87 -4.12
N GLY A 38 8.68 13.91 -3.36
CA GLY A 38 8.79 13.20 -2.08
C GLY A 38 7.83 13.70 -1.00
N GLU A 39 7.60 15.01 -0.92
CA GLU A 39 6.64 15.61 0.02
C GLU A 39 5.20 15.27 -0.39
N MET A 40 4.84 15.38 -1.66
CA MET A 40 3.53 14.97 -2.16
C MET A 40 3.24 13.50 -1.88
N ARG A 41 4.24 12.62 -2.02
CA ARG A 41 4.11 11.20 -1.68
C ARG A 41 3.87 11.02 -0.19
N ALA A 42 4.62 11.70 0.67
CA ALA A 42 4.47 11.61 2.12
C ALA A 42 3.09 12.10 2.59
N GLU A 43 2.61 13.21 2.07
CA GLU A 43 1.26 13.72 2.36
C GLU A 43 0.16 12.76 1.88
N TYR A 44 0.31 12.20 0.69
CA TYR A 44 -0.62 11.21 0.17
C TYR A 44 -0.66 9.95 1.04
N VAL A 45 0.49 9.40 1.41
CA VAL A 45 0.60 8.23 2.28
C VAL A 45 -0.02 8.51 3.65
N ALA A 46 0.24 9.69 4.24
CA ALA A 46 -0.34 10.11 5.51
C ALA A 46 -1.87 10.22 5.44
N TYR A 47 -2.40 10.74 4.35
CA TYR A 47 -3.84 10.79 4.10
C TYR A 47 -4.42 9.38 4.01
N VAL A 48 -3.86 8.52 3.14
CA VAL A 48 -4.39 7.16 2.93
C VAL A 48 -4.31 6.32 4.21
N ILE A 49 -3.26 6.47 5.02
CA ILE A 49 -3.13 5.74 6.30
C ILE A 49 -4.27 6.07 7.26
N THR A 50 -4.70 7.33 7.28
CA THR A 50 -5.84 7.77 8.11
C THR A 50 -7.14 7.12 7.62
N GLU A 51 -7.42 7.20 6.32
CA GLU A 51 -8.62 6.57 5.72
C GLU A 51 -8.67 5.05 5.96
N ILE A 52 -7.52 4.37 5.81
CA ILE A 52 -7.45 2.91 6.00
C ILE A 52 -7.58 2.52 7.47
N ASN A 53 -7.06 3.32 8.41
CA ASN A 53 -7.29 3.08 9.84
C ASN A 53 -8.77 3.16 10.21
N ASP A 54 -9.49 4.14 9.66
CA ASP A 54 -10.93 4.29 9.88
C ASP A 54 -11.69 3.08 9.33
N VAL A 55 -11.37 2.65 8.10
CA VAL A 55 -11.94 1.44 7.49
C VAL A 55 -11.62 0.18 8.31
N LEU A 56 -10.41 0.04 8.82
CA LEU A 56 -10.01 -1.10 9.65
C LEU A 56 -10.75 -1.13 10.98
N ALA A 57 -10.93 0.03 11.62
CA ALA A 57 -11.69 0.16 12.86
C ALA A 57 -13.18 -0.17 12.66
N GLU A 58 -13.79 0.33 11.58
CA GLU A 58 -15.17 0.02 11.20
C GLU A 58 -15.35 -1.48 10.93
N TRP A 59 -14.42 -2.09 10.18
CA TRP A 59 -14.40 -3.52 9.91
C TRP A 59 -14.36 -4.34 11.20
N GLY A 60 -13.48 -4.00 12.14
CA GLY A 60 -13.39 -4.67 13.45
C GLY A 60 -14.65 -4.51 14.30
N GLY A 61 -15.31 -3.35 14.22
CA GLY A 61 -16.59 -3.09 14.84
C GLY A 61 -17.71 -3.97 14.29
N HIS A 62 -17.87 -4.01 12.97
CA HIS A 62 -18.87 -4.85 12.32
C HIS A 62 -18.69 -6.34 12.61
N TRP A 63 -17.42 -6.80 12.59
CA TRP A 63 -17.09 -8.16 12.98
C TRP A 63 -17.51 -8.47 14.42
N SER A 64 -17.13 -7.61 15.37
CA SER A 64 -17.34 -7.83 16.81
C SER A 64 -18.80 -7.70 17.24
N GLU A 65 -19.63 -7.07 16.42
CA GLU A 65 -21.07 -6.85 16.64
C GLU A 65 -21.96 -7.77 15.79
N ASP A 66 -21.37 -8.79 15.13
CA ASP A 66 -22.06 -9.74 14.24
C ASP A 66 -22.87 -9.07 13.11
N ARG A 67 -22.42 -7.90 12.65
CA ARG A 67 -23.09 -7.13 11.59
C ARG A 67 -22.68 -7.65 10.21
N VAL A 68 -23.24 -8.79 9.81
CA VAL A 68 -22.84 -9.50 8.59
C VAL A 68 -22.97 -8.65 7.33
N GLU A 69 -24.09 -7.97 7.13
CA GLU A 69 -24.31 -7.19 5.90
C GLU A 69 -23.40 -5.97 5.82
N ASP A 70 -23.21 -5.26 6.92
CA ASP A 70 -22.29 -4.12 7.00
C ASP A 70 -20.84 -4.58 6.74
N LEU A 71 -20.45 -5.72 7.33
CA LEU A 71 -19.14 -6.31 7.12
C LEU A 71 -18.93 -6.73 5.67
N VAL A 72 -19.90 -7.36 5.04
CA VAL A 72 -19.85 -7.76 3.61
C VAL A 72 -19.79 -6.53 2.70
N ASP A 73 -20.46 -5.44 3.05
CA ASP A 73 -20.44 -4.18 2.30
C ASP A 73 -19.07 -3.51 2.28
N MET A 74 -18.18 -3.84 3.21
CA MET A 74 -16.79 -3.37 3.21
C MET A 74 -15.91 -4.06 2.16
N TYR A 75 -16.39 -5.10 1.50
CA TYR A 75 -15.67 -5.82 0.45
C TYR A 75 -16.18 -5.44 -0.96
N TRP A 76 -15.28 -5.46 -1.94
CA TRP A 76 -15.70 -5.36 -3.34
C TRP A 76 -16.39 -6.63 -3.81
N ASP A 77 -17.25 -6.53 -4.83
CA ASP A 77 -18.02 -7.67 -5.36
C ASP A 77 -17.14 -8.84 -5.82
N ASP A 78 -15.92 -8.53 -6.26
CA ASP A 78 -14.91 -9.48 -6.71
C ASP A 78 -13.84 -9.79 -5.66
N ALA A 79 -14.13 -9.56 -4.37
CA ALA A 79 -13.17 -9.75 -3.29
C ALA A 79 -12.69 -11.19 -3.14
N LEU A 80 -11.47 -11.34 -2.62
CA LEU A 80 -10.87 -12.61 -2.23
C LEU A 80 -10.60 -12.60 -0.74
N PHE A 81 -11.04 -13.63 -0.05
CA PHE A 81 -10.86 -13.78 1.38
C PHE A 81 -10.35 -15.17 1.72
N ILE A 82 -9.20 -15.25 2.38
CA ILE A 82 -8.71 -16.49 2.97
C ILE A 82 -8.96 -16.41 4.48
N ALA A 83 -9.87 -17.26 4.93
CA ALA A 83 -10.29 -17.34 6.32
C ALA A 83 -9.19 -17.92 7.22
N PRO A 84 -9.29 -17.79 8.57
CA PRO A 84 -8.33 -18.39 9.51
C PRO A 84 -8.21 -19.91 9.41
N ASP A 85 -9.19 -20.60 8.82
CA ASP A 85 -9.16 -22.04 8.53
C ASP A 85 -8.42 -22.39 7.22
N GLY A 86 -7.88 -21.38 6.52
CA GLY A 86 -7.18 -21.52 5.23
C GLY A 86 -8.09 -21.64 4.02
N THR A 87 -9.40 -21.59 4.18
CA THR A 87 -10.35 -21.71 3.05
C THR A 87 -10.50 -20.39 2.30
N LEU A 88 -10.50 -20.46 0.97
CA LEU A 88 -10.71 -19.32 0.09
C LEU A 88 -12.21 -19.11 -0.15
N ARG A 89 -12.65 -17.86 0.00
CA ARG A 89 -13.98 -17.36 -0.34
C ARG A 89 -13.87 -16.31 -1.45
N ARG A 90 -14.80 -16.32 -2.39
CA ARG A 90 -14.78 -15.43 -3.56
C ARG A 90 -16.09 -14.65 -3.67
N GLY A 91 -15.95 -13.34 -3.68
CA GLY A 91 -17.08 -12.43 -3.83
C GLY A 91 -17.98 -12.36 -2.60
N ARG A 92 -18.91 -11.41 -2.64
CA ARG A 92 -19.72 -11.05 -1.48
C ARG A 92 -20.68 -12.15 -1.03
N ASP A 93 -21.17 -12.99 -1.93
CA ASP A 93 -22.13 -14.05 -1.57
C ASP A 93 -21.47 -15.16 -0.76
N GLU A 94 -20.26 -15.61 -1.14
CA GLU A 94 -19.51 -16.58 -0.35
C GLU A 94 -19.03 -16.00 0.99
N LEU A 95 -18.68 -14.69 1.01
CA LEU A 95 -18.33 -13.97 2.23
C LEU A 95 -19.53 -13.88 3.18
N ARG A 96 -20.71 -13.56 2.67
CA ARG A 96 -21.96 -13.50 3.45
C ARG A 96 -22.27 -14.86 4.09
N ALA A 97 -22.20 -15.93 3.30
CA ALA A 97 -22.43 -17.29 3.81
C ALA A 97 -21.42 -17.62 4.92
N TYR A 98 -20.13 -17.34 4.71
CA TYR A 98 -19.09 -17.59 5.70
C TYR A 98 -19.31 -16.78 6.99
N PHE A 99 -19.52 -15.47 6.91
CA PHE A 99 -19.72 -14.65 8.09
C PHE A 99 -20.99 -14.98 8.85
N THR A 100 -22.07 -15.31 8.16
CA THR A 100 -23.32 -15.77 8.80
C THR A 100 -23.11 -17.03 9.64
N GLU A 101 -22.29 -17.95 9.17
CA GLU A 101 -21.98 -19.19 9.88
C GLU A 101 -20.95 -19.00 10.98
N ALA A 102 -19.90 -18.23 10.69
CA ALA A 102 -18.70 -18.16 11.54
C ALA A 102 -18.81 -17.15 12.68
N LEU A 103 -19.36 -15.93 12.44
CA LEU A 103 -19.35 -14.87 13.44
C LEU A 103 -20.01 -15.23 14.78
N PRO A 104 -21.14 -16.00 14.84
CA PRO A 104 -21.74 -16.35 16.13
C PRO A 104 -20.82 -17.15 17.08
N SER A 105 -19.80 -17.84 16.53
CA SER A 105 -18.80 -18.57 17.31
C SER A 105 -17.51 -17.78 17.51
N MET A 106 -17.34 -16.68 16.78
CA MET A 106 -16.21 -15.78 16.82
C MET A 106 -16.59 -14.56 17.64
N GLY A 107 -15.88 -14.29 18.72
CA GLY A 107 -16.07 -13.06 19.49
C GLY A 107 -15.35 -11.88 18.84
N SER A 108 -14.94 -10.92 19.67
CA SER A 108 -14.28 -9.71 19.17
C SER A 108 -12.99 -10.01 18.40
N VAL A 109 -12.77 -9.20 17.39
CA VAL A 109 -11.51 -9.14 16.65
C VAL A 109 -10.80 -7.81 16.94
N GLU A 110 -9.51 -7.88 17.17
CA GLU A 110 -8.61 -6.73 17.25
C GLU A 110 -7.58 -6.86 16.13
N ALA A 111 -7.42 -5.83 15.33
CA ALA A 111 -6.46 -5.81 14.24
C ALA A 111 -5.50 -4.63 14.40
N PHE A 112 -4.22 -4.86 14.18
CA PHE A 112 -3.16 -3.87 14.34
C PHE A 112 -2.32 -3.82 13.08
N MET A 113 -2.17 -2.62 12.52
CA MET A 113 -1.27 -2.37 11.40
C MET A 113 0.19 -2.41 11.86
N LEU A 114 1.03 -3.18 11.17
CA LEU A 114 2.48 -3.26 11.39
C LEU A 114 3.26 -2.58 10.27
N ASP A 115 2.79 -2.73 9.05
CA ASP A 115 3.41 -2.16 7.86
C ASP A 115 2.33 -1.73 6.86
N PHE A 116 2.64 -0.69 6.11
CA PHE A 116 1.69 -0.04 5.21
C PHE A 116 2.40 0.49 3.98
N ASP A 117 1.82 0.24 2.81
CA ASP A 117 2.20 0.94 1.57
C ASP A 117 0.96 1.32 0.77
N ALA A 118 1.07 2.43 0.03
CA ALA A 118 0.01 2.93 -0.83
C ALA A 118 0.54 3.52 -2.13
N SER A 119 -0.16 3.23 -3.23
CA SER A 119 0.16 3.76 -4.55
C SER A 119 -1.10 3.90 -5.40
N GLY A 120 -1.41 5.11 -5.84
CA GLY A 120 -2.65 5.40 -6.56
C GLY A 120 -3.87 5.01 -5.73
N GLY A 121 -4.84 4.34 -6.31
CA GLY A 121 -6.04 3.85 -5.63
C GLY A 121 -5.89 2.47 -4.98
N MET A 122 -4.68 2.07 -4.59
CA MET A 122 -4.41 0.80 -3.93
C MET A 122 -3.58 1.00 -2.67
N SER A 123 -3.90 0.27 -1.63
CA SER A 123 -3.14 0.20 -0.39
C SER A 123 -3.04 -1.24 0.09
N GLN A 124 -1.91 -1.60 0.68
CA GLN A 124 -1.73 -2.86 1.38
C GLN A 124 -1.36 -2.62 2.84
N VAL A 125 -1.94 -3.43 3.71
CA VAL A 125 -1.68 -3.44 5.14
C VAL A 125 -1.23 -4.83 5.53
N PHE A 126 -0.02 -4.94 6.07
CA PHE A 126 0.41 -6.11 6.80
C PHE A 126 0.24 -5.85 8.29
N GLY A 127 -0.38 -6.77 9.00
CA GLY A 127 -0.72 -6.56 10.40
C GLY A 127 -0.85 -7.85 11.19
N ASN A 128 -1.11 -7.68 12.47
CA ASN A 128 -1.49 -8.77 13.35
C ASN A 128 -2.98 -8.67 13.70
N TYR A 129 -3.58 -9.81 13.95
CA TYR A 129 -4.93 -9.87 14.53
C TYR A 129 -4.94 -10.71 15.81
N THR A 130 -5.89 -10.39 16.67
CA THR A 130 -6.30 -11.26 17.79
C THR A 130 -7.80 -11.47 17.67
N LEU A 131 -8.20 -12.71 17.69
CA LEU A 131 -9.58 -13.17 17.55
C LEU A 131 -9.93 -14.06 18.73
N THR A 132 -11.12 -13.89 19.28
CA THR A 132 -11.64 -14.82 20.31
C THR A 132 -12.55 -15.85 19.63
N VAL A 133 -12.27 -17.13 19.80
CA VAL A 133 -13.09 -18.23 19.29
C VAL A 133 -13.42 -19.15 20.45
N ASP A 134 -14.69 -19.38 20.73
CA ASP A 134 -15.16 -20.17 21.86
C ASP A 134 -14.54 -19.76 23.19
N GLY A 135 -14.33 -18.46 23.41
CA GLY A 135 -13.71 -17.88 24.59
C GLY A 135 -12.18 -17.98 24.63
N VAL A 136 -11.54 -18.56 23.62
CA VAL A 136 -10.08 -18.70 23.52
C VAL A 136 -9.51 -17.65 22.59
N ARG A 137 -8.55 -16.86 23.08
CA ARG A 137 -7.82 -15.88 22.24
C ARG A 137 -6.84 -16.60 21.31
N LYS A 138 -6.97 -16.31 20.03
CA LYS A 138 -6.07 -16.76 18.96
C LYS A 138 -5.50 -15.53 18.27
N SER A 139 -4.21 -15.52 17.99
CA SER A 139 -3.54 -14.43 17.29
C SER A 139 -2.87 -14.96 16.03
N GLY A 140 -2.66 -14.09 15.05
CA GLY A 140 -1.96 -14.42 13.83
C GLY A 140 -1.59 -13.16 13.08
N ALA A 141 -1.05 -13.34 11.87
CA ALA A 141 -0.80 -12.25 10.95
C ALA A 141 -1.93 -12.12 9.91
N MET A 142 -2.10 -10.93 9.37
CA MET A 142 -3.02 -10.70 8.26
C MET A 142 -2.41 -9.80 7.21
N LEU A 143 -2.80 -10.02 5.97
CA LEU A 143 -2.54 -9.12 4.85
C LEU A 143 -3.86 -8.68 4.27
N THR A 144 -4.06 -7.37 4.17
CA THR A 144 -5.26 -6.79 3.55
C THR A 144 -4.86 -5.84 2.43
N VAL A 145 -5.48 -6.01 1.28
CA VAL A 145 -5.35 -5.10 0.13
C VAL A 145 -6.66 -4.33 -0.01
N TYR A 146 -6.56 -3.03 0.10
CA TYR A 146 -7.66 -2.10 -0.13
C TYR A 146 -7.55 -1.49 -1.53
N VAL A 147 -8.68 -1.30 -2.17
CA VAL A 147 -8.78 -0.62 -3.47
C VAL A 147 -9.82 0.48 -3.37
N GLN A 148 -9.44 1.66 -3.86
CA GLN A 148 -10.35 2.80 -3.97
C GLN A 148 -11.01 2.80 -5.36
N ARG A 149 -12.35 2.85 -5.38
CA ARG A 149 -13.13 3.10 -6.59
C ARG A 149 -14.07 4.28 -6.31
N GLY A 150 -13.87 5.37 -7.03
CA GLY A 150 -14.51 6.64 -6.68
C GLY A 150 -13.95 7.20 -5.36
N ARG A 151 -14.80 7.36 -4.34
CA ARG A 151 -14.37 7.85 -3.01
C ARG A 151 -14.27 6.75 -1.95
N ALA A 152 -14.73 5.53 -2.25
CA ALA A 152 -14.79 4.46 -1.29
C ALA A 152 -13.54 3.58 -1.32
N TRP A 153 -12.91 3.42 -0.19
CA TRP A 153 -11.92 2.39 0.07
C TRP A 153 -12.64 1.12 0.56
N LYS A 154 -12.45 -0.01 -0.13
CA LYS A 154 -13.00 -1.30 0.27
C LYS A 154 -11.95 -2.39 0.12
N ILE A 155 -12.15 -3.48 0.84
CA ILE A 155 -11.27 -4.63 0.83
C ILE A 155 -11.41 -5.37 -0.52
N ARG A 156 -10.27 -5.53 -1.21
CA ARG A 156 -10.16 -6.33 -2.44
C ARG A 156 -9.65 -7.73 -2.16
N SER A 157 -8.72 -7.85 -1.23
CA SER A 157 -8.20 -9.15 -0.80
C SER A 157 -7.82 -9.09 0.68
N GLN A 158 -8.15 -10.14 1.40
CA GLN A 158 -7.76 -10.30 2.80
C GLN A 158 -7.35 -11.74 3.09
N VAL A 159 -6.24 -11.91 3.77
CA VAL A 159 -5.68 -13.22 4.11
C VAL A 159 -5.40 -13.25 5.60
N PHE A 160 -5.98 -14.21 6.27
CA PHE A 160 -5.63 -14.54 7.65
C PHE A 160 -4.62 -15.66 7.67
N MET A 161 -3.53 -15.46 8.40
CA MET A 161 -2.44 -16.42 8.58
C MET A 161 -2.42 -16.79 10.06
N PRO A 162 -2.97 -17.98 10.44
CA PRO A 162 -2.89 -18.45 11.82
C PRO A 162 -1.41 -18.68 12.22
N PRO A 163 -1.10 -18.65 13.53
CA PRO A 163 0.24 -19.03 13.99
C PRO A 163 0.52 -20.47 13.61
N GLY A 164 1.76 -20.73 13.21
CA GLY A 164 2.25 -22.06 12.88
C GLY A 164 2.36 -22.96 14.13
#